data_19ba53a6304c31016703dc4b45ab10f4
#
_entry.id   19ba53a6304c31016703dc4b45ab10f4
#
_cell.length_a   1.000
_cell.length_b   1.000
_cell.length_c   1.000
_cell.angle_alpha   90.00
_cell.angle_beta   90.00
_cell.angle_gamma   90.00
#
_symmetry.space_group_name_H-M   'P 1'
#
loop_
_entity.id
_entity.type
_entity.pdbx_description
1 polymer ?
#
loop_
_entity_poly.entity_id
_entity_poly.type
_entity_poly.pdbx_seq_one_letter_code
_entity_poly.pdbx_strand_id
1 'polypeptide(L)'
;MCPLPTHAGFRAWIVLALSVLMLGALLLRLHAVWQRIPEAPDELALHLVGDESGYEDLAYAWLQGVFFQSPVRVPVYPMFIAGVYSALGERSPARLLYVQALVGTATILLTYILARRFTGPIPALVAAGIIAVDDLLIDHARYMYAEIVYTPLLLVAVLALLWALQAPRLWRFAVAGASMALVTLCRPTSALLPLVLPVLLPWGWHLKQKLGVCIAFGLAMAAVIAPWTYHNWRTFHRFLPLSISGGALWQGSPEFYHLRERQRNMQDIWAHELNPQRNGGHDPHTIEGDRYFTQRGLQSIRAEPGVYVIYSLQKAAHLWLGWGYWEMYDWHMRRSWFSYPPLKVLRILVARQLPIVALAALVFLAVRGRLRPLLPFLAIGAYFTLVHLITWAEMRYSEPLHPLRAIIVVTAASEGFEVFKRRKGEVCIPS
;
A
#
# COMPACT_ATOMS: atom_id res chain seq x y z
N MET A 1 -9.94 -20.84 40.70
CA MET A 1 -10.83 -20.58 39.54
C MET A 1 -11.08 -19.08 39.47
N CYS A 2 -10.36 -18.34 38.63
CA CYS A 2 -10.76 -16.97 38.38
C CYS A 2 -12.06 -17.00 37.53
N PRO A 3 -13.09 -16.24 37.90
CA PRO A 3 -14.30 -16.17 37.09
C PRO A 3 -13.96 -15.61 35.73
N LEU A 4 -14.27 -16.38 34.66
CA LEU A 4 -14.19 -15.87 33.30
C LEU A 4 -15.11 -14.62 33.23
N PRO A 5 -14.63 -13.49 32.68
CA PRO A 5 -15.48 -12.33 32.53
C PRO A 5 -16.73 -12.71 31.72
N THR A 6 -17.89 -12.21 32.13
CA THR A 6 -19.15 -12.40 31.39
C THR A 6 -18.91 -12.00 29.93
N HIS A 7 -19.58 -12.66 28.97
CA HIS A 7 -19.42 -12.36 27.53
C HIS A 7 -19.59 -10.85 27.21
N ALA A 8 -20.40 -10.13 27.96
CA ALA A 8 -20.57 -8.69 27.85
C ALA A 8 -19.34 -7.90 28.33
N GLY A 9 -18.79 -8.26 29.51
CA GLY A 9 -17.59 -7.62 30.03
C GLY A 9 -16.34 -7.81 29.17
N PHE A 10 -16.17 -9.01 28.59
CA PHE A 10 -15.07 -9.28 27.67
C PHE A 10 -15.18 -8.47 26.37
N ARG A 11 -16.38 -8.32 25.80
CA ARG A 11 -16.62 -7.47 24.62
C ARG A 11 -16.32 -6.01 24.91
N ALA A 12 -16.79 -5.49 26.05
CA ALA A 12 -16.51 -4.11 26.47
C ALA A 12 -15.02 -3.85 26.63
N TRP A 13 -14.26 -4.81 27.22
CA TRP A 13 -12.82 -4.71 27.32
C TRP A 13 -12.12 -4.65 25.96
N ILE A 14 -12.52 -5.48 24.98
CA ILE A 14 -11.97 -5.46 23.62
C ILE A 14 -12.22 -4.10 22.95
N VAL A 15 -13.44 -3.56 23.07
CA VAL A 15 -13.77 -2.24 22.51
C VAL A 15 -12.92 -1.16 23.16
N LEU A 16 -12.79 -1.18 24.49
CA LEU A 16 -11.96 -0.22 25.22
C LEU A 16 -10.48 -0.33 24.77
N ALA A 17 -9.94 -1.54 24.73
CA ALA A 17 -8.55 -1.77 24.30
C ALA A 17 -8.30 -1.27 22.86
N LEU A 18 -9.24 -1.53 21.94
CA LEU A 18 -9.14 -1.04 20.56
C LEU A 18 -9.24 0.50 20.51
N SER A 19 -10.12 1.11 21.30
CA SER A 19 -10.26 2.57 21.36
C SER A 19 -9.00 3.24 21.90
N VAL A 20 -8.41 2.70 22.97
CA VAL A 20 -7.14 3.18 23.54
C VAL A 20 -6.00 3.03 22.51
N LEU A 21 -5.95 1.90 21.84
CA LEU A 21 -4.96 1.66 20.79
C LEU A 21 -5.09 2.65 19.63
N MET A 22 -6.30 2.90 19.16
CA MET A 22 -6.57 3.87 18.08
C MET A 22 -6.22 5.29 18.50
N LEU A 23 -6.57 5.68 19.74
CA LEU A 23 -6.22 7.01 20.28
C LEU A 23 -4.71 7.18 20.36
N GLY A 24 -3.99 6.21 20.92
CA GLY A 24 -2.52 6.23 21.00
C GLY A 24 -1.86 6.32 19.62
N ALA A 25 -2.38 5.55 18.66
CA ALA A 25 -1.89 5.59 17.29
C ALA A 25 -2.18 6.91 16.57
N LEU A 26 -3.34 7.51 16.84
CA LEU A 26 -3.66 8.86 16.34
C LEU A 26 -2.70 9.89 16.92
N LEU A 27 -2.46 9.87 18.22
CA LEU A 27 -1.51 10.80 18.86
C LEU A 27 -0.09 10.67 18.31
N LEU A 28 0.38 9.44 18.01
CA LEU A 28 1.69 9.23 17.37
C LEU A 28 1.75 9.88 15.97
N ARG A 29 0.69 9.74 15.17
CA ARG A 29 0.59 10.34 13.82
C ARG A 29 0.48 11.86 13.89
N LEU A 30 -0.35 12.39 14.78
CA LEU A 30 -0.46 13.84 14.99
C LEU A 30 0.88 14.44 15.45
N HIS A 31 1.60 13.75 16.32
CA HIS A 31 2.94 14.17 16.75
C HIS A 31 3.93 14.18 15.56
N ALA A 32 3.90 13.14 14.70
CA ALA A 32 4.74 13.09 13.51
C ALA A 32 4.41 14.23 12.54
N VAL A 33 3.12 14.54 12.34
CA VAL A 33 2.68 15.70 11.54
C VAL A 33 3.17 16.99 12.14
N TRP A 34 2.97 17.20 13.43
CA TRP A 34 3.40 18.40 14.15
C TRP A 34 4.91 18.66 13.99
N GLN A 35 5.73 17.61 14.07
CA GLN A 35 7.19 17.71 13.88
C GLN A 35 7.60 18.17 12.47
N ARG A 36 6.73 18.06 11.48
CA ARG A 36 7.03 18.47 10.11
C ARG A 36 6.57 19.89 9.80
N ILE A 37 5.50 20.36 10.43
CA ILE A 37 4.93 21.67 10.13
C ILE A 37 5.89 22.75 10.61
N PRO A 38 6.28 23.70 9.73
CA PRO A 38 7.13 24.83 10.11
C PRO A 38 6.40 25.76 11.09
N GLU A 39 7.13 26.72 11.70
CA GLU A 39 6.54 27.72 12.62
C GLU A 39 5.44 28.52 11.94
N ALA A 40 5.60 28.82 10.65
CA ALA A 40 4.54 29.37 9.78
C ALA A 40 3.92 28.25 8.95
N PRO A 41 2.75 27.69 9.32
CA PRO A 41 2.14 26.54 8.65
C PRO A 41 1.87 26.72 7.17
N ASP A 42 1.64 27.96 6.72
CA ASP A 42 1.39 28.31 5.31
C ASP A 42 2.64 28.15 4.44
N GLU A 43 3.83 28.22 5.03
CA GLU A 43 5.09 27.98 4.33
C GLU A 43 5.29 26.50 3.93
N LEU A 44 4.53 25.56 4.51
CA LEU A 44 4.64 24.15 4.16
C LEU A 44 4.40 23.92 2.66
N ALA A 45 3.53 24.71 2.02
CA ALA A 45 3.29 24.64 0.58
C ALA A 45 4.55 24.90 -0.25
N LEU A 46 5.48 25.72 0.25
CA LEU A 46 6.75 26.04 -0.43
C LEU A 46 7.80 24.92 -0.30
N HIS A 47 7.57 23.98 0.62
CA HIS A 47 8.48 22.88 0.92
C HIS A 47 8.00 21.53 0.37
N LEU A 48 6.89 21.50 -0.37
CA LEU A 48 6.40 20.28 -1.03
C LEU A 48 7.28 19.95 -2.24
N VAL A 49 7.73 18.72 -2.34
CA VAL A 49 8.63 18.28 -3.42
C VAL A 49 8.19 16.94 -4.02
N GLY A 50 8.50 16.73 -5.30
CA GLY A 50 8.29 15.44 -5.98
C GLY A 50 6.82 15.01 -6.03
N ASP A 51 6.49 13.88 -5.40
CA ASP A 51 5.12 13.36 -5.39
C ASP A 51 4.13 14.29 -4.69
N GLU A 52 4.57 14.98 -3.63
CA GLU A 52 3.71 15.83 -2.82
C GLU A 52 3.22 17.06 -3.61
N SER A 53 4.16 17.81 -4.25
CA SER A 53 3.79 18.95 -5.08
C SER A 53 2.92 18.52 -6.25
N GLY A 54 3.26 17.39 -6.91
CA GLY A 54 2.48 16.90 -8.05
C GLY A 54 1.04 16.51 -7.70
N TYR A 55 0.76 16.00 -6.49
CA TYR A 55 -0.61 15.75 -6.05
C TYR A 55 -1.34 17.01 -5.62
N GLU A 56 -0.65 17.89 -4.92
CA GLU A 56 -1.20 19.12 -4.41
C GLU A 56 -1.56 20.09 -5.54
N ASP A 57 -0.67 20.25 -6.53
CA ASP A 57 -0.90 21.10 -7.70
C ASP A 57 -2.16 20.66 -8.47
N LEU A 58 -2.35 19.34 -8.68
CA LEU A 58 -3.53 18.82 -9.34
C LEU A 58 -4.82 19.06 -8.55
N ALA A 59 -4.77 18.91 -7.23
CA ALA A 59 -5.91 19.16 -6.36
C ALA A 59 -6.29 20.64 -6.37
N TYR A 60 -5.30 21.52 -6.29
CA TYR A 60 -5.53 22.97 -6.30
C TYR A 60 -6.01 23.45 -7.66
N ALA A 61 -5.42 22.98 -8.77
CA ALA A 61 -5.87 23.31 -10.11
C ALA A 61 -7.35 22.93 -10.31
N TRP A 62 -7.78 21.76 -9.78
CA TRP A 62 -9.18 21.36 -9.85
C TRP A 62 -10.11 22.33 -9.11
N LEU A 63 -9.72 22.81 -7.94
CA LEU A 63 -10.49 23.83 -7.20
C LEU A 63 -10.58 25.17 -7.95
N GLN A 64 -9.63 25.45 -8.83
CA GLN A 64 -9.64 26.61 -9.74
C GLN A 64 -10.41 26.35 -11.06
N GLY A 65 -11.10 25.20 -11.17
CA GLY A 65 -11.88 24.83 -12.37
C GLY A 65 -11.05 24.15 -13.49
N VAL A 66 -9.77 23.86 -13.25
CA VAL A 66 -8.91 23.15 -14.20
C VAL A 66 -8.87 21.68 -13.82
N PHE A 67 -9.64 20.85 -14.53
CA PHE A 67 -9.73 19.43 -14.22
C PHE A 67 -8.54 18.64 -14.79
N PHE A 68 -7.86 17.91 -13.95
CA PHE A 68 -6.73 17.00 -14.16
C PHE A 68 -6.07 16.99 -15.56
N GLN A 69 -4.95 17.68 -15.73
CA GLN A 69 -4.19 17.73 -16.98
C GLN A 69 -2.87 16.93 -16.93
N SER A 70 -2.74 15.99 -16.00
CA SER A 70 -1.55 15.15 -15.89
C SER A 70 -1.85 13.72 -16.31
N PRO A 71 -1.11 13.14 -17.27
CA PRO A 71 -1.26 11.73 -17.62
C PRO A 71 -0.59 10.77 -16.63
N VAL A 72 0.18 11.28 -15.66
CA VAL A 72 0.97 10.46 -14.69
C VAL A 72 0.14 10.05 -13.48
N ARG A 73 -0.81 10.87 -13.06
CA ARG A 73 -1.55 10.70 -11.80
C ARG A 73 -2.97 10.23 -12.05
N VAL A 74 -3.49 9.40 -11.15
CA VAL A 74 -4.89 8.97 -11.09
C VAL A 74 -5.66 9.80 -10.07
N PRO A 75 -7.01 9.87 -10.15
CA PRO A 75 -7.77 10.96 -9.54
C PRO A 75 -8.02 10.85 -8.04
N VAL A 76 -8.11 9.65 -7.44
CA VAL A 76 -8.68 9.48 -6.08
C VAL A 76 -7.92 10.25 -5.02
N TYR A 77 -6.59 10.24 -5.04
CA TYR A 77 -5.84 10.95 -4.01
C TYR A 77 -5.86 12.49 -4.20
N PRO A 78 -5.65 13.06 -5.40
CA PRO A 78 -5.88 14.50 -5.62
C PRO A 78 -7.31 14.94 -5.32
N MET A 79 -8.33 14.11 -5.63
CA MET A 79 -9.72 14.40 -5.26
C MET A 79 -9.94 14.41 -3.74
N PHE A 80 -9.26 13.53 -3.01
CA PHE A 80 -9.27 13.55 -1.55
C PHE A 80 -8.68 14.86 -1.03
N ILE A 81 -7.53 15.31 -1.54
CA ILE A 81 -6.90 16.60 -1.17
C ILE A 81 -7.86 17.77 -1.45
N ALA A 82 -8.40 17.84 -2.68
CA ALA A 82 -9.33 18.89 -3.07
C ALA A 82 -10.60 18.89 -2.23
N GLY A 83 -11.13 17.70 -1.90
CA GLY A 83 -12.28 17.56 -1.00
C GLY A 83 -12.00 18.09 0.41
N VAL A 84 -10.81 17.82 0.96
CA VAL A 84 -10.39 18.37 2.26
C VAL A 84 -10.26 19.89 2.19
N TYR A 85 -9.60 20.44 1.18
CA TYR A 85 -9.46 21.90 1.01
C TYR A 85 -10.82 22.58 0.85
N SER A 86 -11.70 21.99 0.06
CA SER A 86 -13.08 22.50 -0.10
C SER A 86 -13.85 22.49 1.22
N ALA A 87 -13.72 21.44 2.01
CA ALA A 87 -14.38 21.34 3.32
C ALA A 87 -13.82 22.32 4.37
N LEU A 88 -12.53 22.65 4.26
CA LEU A 88 -11.87 23.65 5.11
C LEU A 88 -12.13 25.09 4.66
N GLY A 89 -12.55 25.29 3.41
CA GLY A 89 -12.68 26.62 2.79
C GLY A 89 -11.35 27.30 2.46
N GLU A 90 -10.23 26.57 2.53
CA GLU A 90 -8.89 27.12 2.28
C GLU A 90 -7.90 26.04 1.78
N ARG A 91 -6.87 26.49 1.05
CA ARG A 91 -5.71 25.68 0.68
C ARG A 91 -4.75 25.60 1.87
N SER A 92 -4.72 24.48 2.57
CA SER A 92 -3.83 24.29 3.73
C SER A 92 -3.23 22.90 3.77
N PRO A 93 -2.01 22.67 3.20
CA PRO A 93 -1.29 21.43 3.31
C PRO A 93 -1.09 20.96 4.76
N ALA A 94 -0.82 21.88 5.67
CA ALA A 94 -0.66 21.56 7.08
C ALA A 94 -1.91 20.93 7.70
N ARG A 95 -3.10 21.51 7.47
CA ARG A 95 -4.37 20.93 7.95
C ARG A 95 -4.74 19.63 7.25
N LEU A 96 -4.41 19.49 5.97
CA LEU A 96 -4.58 18.22 5.24
C LEU A 96 -3.81 17.08 5.93
N LEU A 97 -2.57 17.31 6.38
CA LEU A 97 -1.79 16.28 7.05
C LEU A 97 -2.46 15.79 8.34
N TYR A 98 -3.12 16.68 9.09
CA TYR A 98 -3.91 16.26 10.27
C TYR A 98 -5.11 15.40 9.88
N VAL A 99 -5.81 15.71 8.79
CA VAL A 99 -6.89 14.86 8.26
C VAL A 99 -6.34 13.51 7.79
N GLN A 100 -5.19 13.49 7.15
CA GLN A 100 -4.50 12.24 6.76
C GLN A 100 -4.15 11.37 7.97
N ALA A 101 -3.75 11.97 9.10
CA ALA A 101 -3.49 11.22 10.33
C ALA A 101 -4.73 10.46 10.82
N LEU A 102 -5.94 11.04 10.67
CA LEU A 102 -7.20 10.36 10.96
C LEU A 102 -7.45 9.19 9.99
N VAL A 103 -7.26 9.41 8.68
CA VAL A 103 -7.42 8.37 7.66
C VAL A 103 -6.44 7.21 7.89
N GLY A 104 -5.16 7.53 8.18
CA GLY A 104 -4.16 6.52 8.51
C GLY A 104 -4.50 5.72 9.78
N THR A 105 -5.19 6.35 10.76
CA THR A 105 -5.66 5.65 11.96
C THR A 105 -6.79 4.66 11.65
N ALA A 106 -7.64 4.92 10.66
CA ALA A 106 -8.67 3.97 10.23
C ALA A 106 -8.07 2.63 9.73
N THR A 107 -6.83 2.62 9.24
CA THR A 107 -6.11 1.39 8.86
C THR A 107 -6.01 0.40 10.02
N ILE A 108 -5.88 0.88 11.26
CA ILE A 108 -5.78 0.06 12.47
C ILE A 108 -7.10 -0.67 12.74
N LEU A 109 -8.22 0.05 12.66
CA LEU A 109 -9.55 -0.54 12.79
C LEU A 109 -9.81 -1.60 11.71
N LEU A 110 -9.50 -1.27 10.45
CA LEU A 110 -9.65 -2.18 9.32
C LEU A 110 -8.76 -3.42 9.47
N THR A 111 -7.54 -3.26 9.99
CA THR A 111 -6.65 -4.38 10.30
C THR A 111 -7.26 -5.28 11.37
N TYR A 112 -7.81 -4.72 12.45
CA TYR A 112 -8.51 -5.49 13.47
C TYR A 112 -9.69 -6.26 12.87
N ILE A 113 -10.57 -5.60 12.12
CA ILE A 113 -11.74 -6.21 11.49
C ILE A 113 -11.33 -7.35 10.53
N LEU A 114 -10.27 -7.14 9.75
CA LEU A 114 -9.76 -8.14 8.81
C LEU A 114 -9.13 -9.32 9.57
N ALA A 115 -8.32 -9.06 10.61
CA ALA A 115 -7.70 -10.10 11.43
C ALA A 115 -8.74 -10.99 12.14
N ARG A 116 -9.89 -10.41 12.55
CA ARG A 116 -11.02 -11.13 13.13
C ARG A 116 -11.64 -12.19 12.22
N ARG A 117 -11.34 -12.16 10.93
CA ARG A 117 -11.76 -13.21 9.98
C ARG A 117 -10.91 -14.47 10.07
N PHE A 118 -9.71 -14.39 10.67
CA PHE A 118 -8.71 -15.47 10.72
C PHE A 118 -8.37 -15.88 12.15
N THR A 119 -8.58 -14.99 13.12
CA THR A 119 -8.12 -15.19 14.51
C THR A 119 -9.16 -14.74 15.55
N GLY A 120 -8.90 -15.08 16.81
CA GLY A 120 -9.65 -14.57 17.95
C GLY A 120 -9.47 -13.06 18.18
N PRO A 121 -10.26 -12.46 19.12
CA PRO A 121 -10.21 -11.03 19.37
C PRO A 121 -8.86 -10.53 19.90
N ILE A 122 -8.18 -11.29 20.76
CA ILE A 122 -6.88 -10.88 21.32
C ILE A 122 -5.78 -10.88 20.25
N PRO A 123 -5.56 -11.95 19.44
CA PRO A 123 -4.59 -11.87 18.35
C PRO A 123 -4.92 -10.76 17.33
N ALA A 124 -6.20 -10.49 17.07
CA ALA A 124 -6.60 -9.40 16.19
C ALA A 124 -6.22 -8.02 16.77
N LEU A 125 -6.33 -7.82 18.11
CA LEU A 125 -5.82 -6.62 18.77
C LEU A 125 -4.29 -6.51 18.66
N VAL A 126 -3.58 -7.63 18.74
CA VAL A 126 -2.11 -7.64 18.57
C VAL A 126 -1.75 -7.24 17.13
N ALA A 127 -2.45 -7.74 16.11
CA ALA A 127 -2.24 -7.31 14.72
C ALA A 127 -2.47 -5.80 14.55
N ALA A 128 -3.57 -5.29 15.09
CA ALA A 128 -3.87 -3.86 15.10
C ALA A 128 -2.79 -3.05 15.85
N GLY A 129 -2.26 -3.59 16.97
CA GLY A 129 -1.17 -2.99 17.76
C GLY A 129 0.14 -2.89 16.99
N ILE A 130 0.51 -3.93 16.22
CA ILE A 130 1.68 -3.91 15.34
C ILE A 130 1.55 -2.73 14.34
N ILE A 131 0.39 -2.58 13.72
CA ILE A 131 0.13 -1.50 12.74
C ILE A 131 0.02 -0.12 13.41
N ALA A 132 -0.44 -0.06 14.64
CA ALA A 132 -0.53 1.19 15.40
C ALA A 132 0.84 1.84 15.64
N VAL A 133 1.88 1.00 15.85
CA VAL A 133 3.26 1.43 16.14
C VAL A 133 4.20 1.28 14.95
N ASP A 134 3.71 0.90 13.77
CA ASP A 134 4.52 0.78 12.56
C ASP A 134 5.09 2.14 12.15
N ASP A 135 6.42 2.27 12.17
CA ASP A 135 7.11 3.54 11.98
C ASP A 135 6.90 4.11 10.58
N LEU A 136 6.83 3.24 9.55
CA LEU A 136 6.63 3.66 8.18
C LEU A 136 5.21 4.24 7.98
N LEU A 137 4.19 3.55 8.50
CA LEU A 137 2.81 4.01 8.42
C LEU A 137 2.55 5.27 9.28
N ILE A 138 3.33 5.49 10.34
CA ILE A 138 3.29 6.73 11.12
C ILE A 138 3.98 7.84 10.33
N ASP A 139 5.14 7.56 9.75
CA ASP A 139 5.93 8.53 8.99
C ASP A 139 5.17 9.04 7.76
N HIS A 140 4.40 8.18 7.08
CA HIS A 140 3.57 8.57 5.93
C HIS A 140 2.42 9.52 6.29
N ALA A 141 2.00 9.61 7.53
CA ALA A 141 0.98 10.58 7.91
C ALA A 141 1.45 12.04 7.75
N ARG A 142 2.75 12.28 7.77
CA ARG A 142 3.35 13.61 7.65
C ARG A 142 3.76 14.00 6.21
N TYR A 143 3.50 13.13 5.21
CA TYR A 143 3.77 13.41 3.80
C TYR A 143 2.50 13.32 2.98
N MET A 144 2.40 14.12 1.92
CA MET A 144 1.27 14.05 0.99
C MET A 144 1.48 12.90 0.00
N TYR A 145 1.37 11.65 0.51
CA TYR A 145 1.50 10.43 -0.27
C TYR A 145 0.18 9.69 -0.39
N ALA A 146 -0.09 9.15 -1.57
CA ALA A 146 -1.32 8.42 -1.86
C ALA A 146 -1.50 7.18 -0.97
N GLU A 147 -0.42 6.61 -0.42
CA GLU A 147 -0.40 5.42 0.43
C GLU A 147 -1.30 5.56 1.66
N ILE A 148 -1.44 6.77 2.19
CA ILE A 148 -2.27 7.03 3.38
C ILE A 148 -3.76 6.76 3.13
N VAL A 149 -4.23 6.98 1.91
CA VAL A 149 -5.60 6.70 1.47
C VAL A 149 -5.68 5.31 0.81
N TYR A 150 -4.66 4.93 0.07
CA TYR A 150 -4.58 3.66 -0.64
C TYR A 150 -4.66 2.45 0.29
N THR A 151 -3.91 2.47 1.42
CA THR A 151 -3.86 1.34 2.36
C THR A 151 -5.24 1.00 2.95
N PRO A 152 -6.01 1.93 3.55
CA PRO A 152 -7.35 1.62 4.02
C PRO A 152 -8.31 1.22 2.89
N LEU A 153 -8.22 1.82 1.69
CA LEU A 153 -9.01 1.40 0.54
C LEU A 153 -8.71 -0.04 0.13
N LEU A 154 -7.43 -0.44 0.12
CA LEU A 154 -7.03 -1.83 -0.17
C LEU A 154 -7.62 -2.79 0.85
N LEU A 155 -7.58 -2.46 2.16
CA LEU A 155 -8.16 -3.31 3.20
C LEU A 155 -9.68 -3.43 3.05
N VAL A 156 -10.39 -2.35 2.69
CA VAL A 156 -11.83 -2.39 2.38
C VAL A 156 -12.10 -3.30 1.18
N ALA A 157 -11.32 -3.19 0.11
CA ALA A 157 -11.46 -4.04 -1.08
C ALA A 157 -11.17 -5.52 -0.77
N VAL A 158 -10.18 -5.81 0.08
CA VAL A 158 -9.89 -7.17 0.56
C VAL A 158 -11.04 -7.72 1.41
N LEU A 159 -11.60 -6.92 2.31
CA LEU A 159 -12.78 -7.30 3.11
C LEU A 159 -13.99 -7.59 2.21
N ALA A 160 -14.24 -6.73 1.21
CA ALA A 160 -15.30 -6.93 0.23
C ALA A 160 -15.09 -8.21 -0.60
N LEU A 161 -13.85 -8.48 -1.01
CA LEU A 161 -13.50 -9.71 -1.73
C LEU A 161 -13.71 -10.96 -0.86
N LEU A 162 -13.22 -10.96 0.39
CA LEU A 162 -13.42 -12.08 1.31
C LEU A 162 -14.91 -12.33 1.59
N TRP A 163 -15.71 -11.28 1.67
CA TRP A 163 -17.16 -11.41 1.79
C TRP A 163 -17.81 -11.95 0.51
N ALA A 164 -17.35 -11.52 -0.67
CA ALA A 164 -17.85 -12.02 -1.95
C ALA A 164 -17.53 -13.50 -2.15
N LEU A 165 -16.35 -13.97 -1.74
CA LEU A 165 -15.91 -15.37 -1.84
C LEU A 165 -16.75 -16.35 -1.01
N GLN A 166 -17.61 -15.88 -0.09
CA GLN A 166 -18.48 -16.74 0.72
C GLN A 166 -19.65 -17.33 -0.08
N ALA A 167 -20.08 -16.71 -1.17
CA ALA A 167 -21.18 -17.20 -2.01
C ALA A 167 -21.05 -16.64 -3.45
N PRO A 168 -21.42 -17.42 -4.48
CA PRO A 168 -21.31 -17.00 -5.88
C PRO A 168 -22.44 -16.02 -6.28
N ARG A 169 -22.55 -14.90 -5.53
CA ARG A 169 -23.56 -13.86 -5.78
C ARG A 169 -22.95 -12.72 -6.59
N LEU A 170 -23.46 -12.47 -7.79
CA LEU A 170 -22.92 -11.47 -8.73
C LEU A 170 -22.75 -10.08 -8.12
N TRP A 171 -23.75 -9.61 -7.36
CA TRP A 171 -23.74 -8.28 -6.74
C TRP A 171 -22.63 -8.12 -5.68
N ARG A 172 -22.26 -9.20 -4.95
CA ARG A 172 -21.12 -9.14 -4.01
C ARG A 172 -19.81 -8.94 -4.74
N PHE A 173 -19.64 -9.60 -5.87
CA PHE A 173 -18.46 -9.44 -6.72
C PHE A 173 -18.47 -8.08 -7.44
N ALA A 174 -19.62 -7.54 -7.79
CA ALA A 174 -19.73 -6.18 -8.29
C ALA A 174 -19.27 -5.15 -7.24
N VAL A 175 -19.66 -5.29 -5.97
CA VAL A 175 -19.18 -4.43 -4.87
C VAL A 175 -17.66 -4.58 -4.69
N ALA A 176 -17.13 -5.80 -4.71
CA ALA A 176 -15.68 -6.03 -4.61
C ALA A 176 -14.93 -5.42 -5.80
N GLY A 177 -15.48 -5.53 -7.02
CA GLY A 177 -14.92 -4.93 -8.24
C GLY A 177 -14.92 -3.39 -8.18
N ALA A 178 -16.01 -2.79 -7.75
CA ALA A 178 -16.11 -1.34 -7.57
C ALA A 178 -15.13 -0.84 -6.49
N SER A 179 -14.99 -1.57 -5.37
CA SER A 179 -14.01 -1.24 -4.34
C SER A 179 -12.58 -1.33 -4.88
N MET A 180 -12.27 -2.36 -5.67
CA MET A 180 -10.94 -2.52 -6.30
C MET A 180 -10.66 -1.43 -7.34
N ALA A 181 -11.67 -0.93 -8.03
CA ALA A 181 -11.54 0.20 -8.94
C ALA A 181 -11.09 1.47 -8.20
N LEU A 182 -11.64 1.77 -7.02
CA LEU A 182 -11.21 2.90 -6.19
C LEU A 182 -9.76 2.75 -5.73
N VAL A 183 -9.35 1.54 -5.37
CA VAL A 183 -7.94 1.22 -5.07
C VAL A 183 -7.06 1.53 -6.28
N THR A 184 -7.47 1.10 -7.48
CA THR A 184 -6.74 1.30 -8.74
C THR A 184 -6.69 2.77 -9.14
N LEU A 185 -7.78 3.51 -8.94
CA LEU A 185 -7.84 4.96 -9.18
C LEU A 185 -7.14 5.79 -8.08
N CYS A 186 -6.72 5.15 -6.98
CA CYS A 186 -5.82 5.75 -5.99
C CYS A 186 -4.35 5.51 -6.36
N ARG A 187 -4.02 4.28 -6.82
CA ARG A 187 -2.69 3.90 -7.34
C ARG A 187 -2.81 2.89 -8.47
N PRO A 188 -2.29 3.19 -9.68
CA PRO A 188 -2.39 2.32 -10.85
C PRO A 188 -1.72 0.95 -10.69
N THR A 189 -0.82 0.82 -9.71
CA THR A 189 -0.13 -0.44 -9.41
C THR A 189 -1.07 -1.60 -9.13
N SER A 190 -2.34 -1.36 -8.78
CA SER A 190 -3.37 -2.39 -8.56
C SER A 190 -4.14 -2.80 -9.82
N ALA A 191 -3.83 -2.23 -10.98
CA ALA A 191 -4.62 -2.38 -12.21
C ALA A 191 -4.83 -3.84 -12.64
N LEU A 192 -3.81 -4.67 -12.50
CA LEU A 192 -3.85 -6.08 -12.89
C LEU A 192 -4.15 -7.04 -11.72
N LEU A 193 -4.34 -6.53 -10.51
CA LEU A 193 -4.71 -7.36 -9.36
C LEU A 193 -5.98 -8.19 -9.57
N PRO A 194 -7.00 -7.74 -10.33
CA PRO A 194 -8.17 -8.56 -10.68
C PRO A 194 -7.84 -9.88 -11.38
N LEU A 195 -6.71 -9.99 -12.07
CA LEU A 195 -6.29 -11.23 -12.73
C LEU A 195 -6.01 -12.37 -11.73
N VAL A 196 -5.84 -12.06 -10.47
CA VAL A 196 -5.68 -13.05 -9.41
C VAL A 196 -7.03 -13.68 -8.99
N LEU A 197 -8.16 -13.01 -9.28
CA LEU A 197 -9.48 -13.46 -8.84
C LEU A 197 -9.81 -14.91 -9.22
N PRO A 198 -9.59 -15.40 -10.46
CA PRO A 198 -9.92 -16.78 -10.82
C PRO A 198 -9.24 -17.83 -9.94
N VAL A 199 -8.00 -17.54 -9.48
CA VAL A 199 -7.22 -18.44 -8.60
C VAL A 199 -7.82 -18.52 -7.20
N LEU A 200 -8.51 -17.47 -6.75
CA LEU A 200 -9.10 -17.36 -5.43
C LEU A 200 -10.50 -17.98 -5.34
N LEU A 201 -11.15 -18.25 -6.49
CA LEU A 201 -12.51 -18.77 -6.49
C LEU A 201 -12.57 -20.21 -5.95
N PRO A 202 -13.58 -20.55 -5.11
CA PRO A 202 -13.73 -21.87 -4.55
C PRO A 202 -13.83 -22.96 -5.64
N TRP A 203 -13.11 -24.05 -5.44
CA TRP A 203 -13.03 -25.15 -6.42
C TRP A 203 -14.41 -25.80 -6.67
N GLY A 204 -15.26 -25.87 -5.64
CA GLY A 204 -16.60 -26.45 -5.74
C GLY A 204 -17.64 -25.64 -6.54
N TRP A 205 -17.27 -24.44 -7.00
CA TRP A 205 -18.20 -23.65 -7.82
C TRP A 205 -18.17 -24.09 -9.29
N HIS A 206 -19.36 -24.15 -9.91
CA HIS A 206 -19.48 -24.46 -11.33
C HIS A 206 -18.81 -23.38 -12.21
N LEU A 207 -18.33 -23.76 -13.38
CA LEU A 207 -17.67 -22.84 -14.31
C LEU A 207 -18.54 -21.63 -14.65
N LYS A 208 -19.85 -21.83 -14.88
CA LYS A 208 -20.80 -20.72 -15.14
C LYS A 208 -20.84 -19.70 -13.99
N GLN A 209 -20.79 -20.18 -12.74
CA GLN A 209 -20.75 -19.30 -11.56
C GLN A 209 -19.44 -18.53 -11.50
N LYS A 210 -18.30 -19.21 -11.72
CA LYS A 210 -16.97 -18.59 -11.75
C LYS A 210 -16.88 -17.52 -12.83
N LEU A 211 -17.34 -17.81 -14.05
CA LEU A 211 -17.36 -16.84 -15.15
C LEU A 211 -18.30 -15.66 -14.82
N GLY A 212 -19.50 -15.94 -14.34
CA GLY A 212 -20.46 -14.89 -13.98
C GLY A 212 -19.92 -13.91 -12.92
N VAL A 213 -19.28 -14.41 -11.86
CA VAL A 213 -18.71 -13.54 -10.82
C VAL A 213 -17.48 -12.78 -11.31
N CYS A 214 -16.64 -13.36 -12.17
CA CYS A 214 -15.52 -12.65 -12.78
C CYS A 214 -16.02 -11.52 -13.70
N ILE A 215 -17.04 -11.79 -14.49
CA ILE A 215 -17.67 -10.77 -15.37
C ILE A 215 -18.27 -9.66 -14.51
N ALA A 216 -19.06 -9.99 -13.46
CA ALA A 216 -19.67 -9.00 -12.59
C ALA A 216 -18.62 -8.11 -11.90
N PHE A 217 -17.53 -8.70 -11.43
CA PHE A 217 -16.39 -7.97 -10.85
C PHE A 217 -15.76 -7.03 -11.89
N GLY A 218 -15.40 -7.57 -13.07
CA GLY A 218 -14.73 -6.81 -14.13
C GLY A 218 -15.59 -5.67 -14.67
N LEU A 219 -16.90 -5.91 -14.91
CA LEU A 219 -17.84 -4.87 -15.37
C LEU A 219 -18.02 -3.76 -14.36
N ALA A 220 -18.16 -4.10 -13.07
CA ALA A 220 -18.28 -3.08 -12.03
C ALA A 220 -16.98 -2.27 -11.89
N MET A 221 -15.83 -2.92 -11.97
CA MET A 221 -14.54 -2.23 -11.97
C MET A 221 -14.39 -1.32 -13.19
N ALA A 222 -14.71 -1.81 -14.39
CA ALA A 222 -14.66 -1.03 -15.62
C ALA A 222 -15.63 0.17 -15.56
N ALA A 223 -16.85 0.00 -15.05
CA ALA A 223 -17.82 1.08 -14.92
C ALA A 223 -17.34 2.22 -14.02
N VAL A 224 -16.62 1.90 -12.93
CA VAL A 224 -16.05 2.93 -12.02
C VAL A 224 -14.81 3.60 -12.65
N ILE A 225 -14.02 2.88 -13.45
CA ILE A 225 -12.82 3.43 -14.12
C ILE A 225 -13.20 4.21 -15.39
N ALA A 226 -14.28 3.86 -16.06
CA ALA A 226 -14.67 4.41 -17.36
C ALA A 226 -14.76 5.96 -17.40
N PRO A 227 -15.32 6.67 -16.40
CA PRO A 227 -15.32 8.13 -16.40
C PRO A 227 -13.90 8.72 -16.45
N TRP A 228 -12.95 8.11 -15.72
CA TRP A 228 -11.55 8.53 -15.76
C TRP A 228 -10.89 8.24 -17.11
N THR A 229 -11.10 7.05 -17.67
CA THR A 229 -10.61 6.68 -19.02
C THR A 229 -11.17 7.62 -20.08
N TYR A 230 -12.47 7.96 -19.99
CA TYR A 230 -13.12 8.92 -20.91
C TYR A 230 -12.51 10.31 -20.78
N HIS A 231 -12.28 10.80 -19.54
CA HIS A 231 -11.59 12.06 -19.31
C HIS A 231 -10.20 12.07 -19.96
N ASN A 232 -9.39 11.05 -19.73
CA ASN A 232 -8.06 10.93 -20.33
C ASN A 232 -8.11 10.93 -21.86
N TRP A 233 -9.06 10.20 -22.42
CA TRP A 233 -9.26 10.19 -23.87
C TRP A 233 -9.62 11.57 -24.42
N ARG A 234 -10.48 12.30 -23.73
CA ARG A 234 -10.85 13.66 -24.12
C ARG A 234 -9.70 14.66 -24.00
N THR A 235 -8.90 14.54 -22.94
CA THR A 235 -7.82 15.47 -22.62
C THR A 235 -6.57 15.21 -23.45
N PHE A 236 -6.20 13.94 -23.62
CA PHE A 236 -4.92 13.56 -24.25
C PHE A 236 -5.10 13.01 -25.66
N HIS A 237 -6.34 12.90 -26.17
CA HIS A 237 -6.68 12.34 -27.49
C HIS A 237 -6.09 10.94 -27.71
N ARG A 238 -5.95 10.14 -26.64
CA ARG A 238 -5.40 8.80 -26.60
C ARG A 238 -6.15 7.93 -25.61
N PHE A 239 -6.23 6.63 -25.94
CA PHE A 239 -6.77 5.65 -25.02
C PHE A 239 -5.74 5.40 -23.90
N LEU A 240 -5.99 6.02 -22.74
CA LEU A 240 -5.18 5.91 -21.54
C LEU A 240 -6.11 5.51 -20.38
N PRO A 241 -6.25 4.20 -20.07
CA PRO A 241 -7.19 3.73 -19.06
C PRO A 241 -6.94 4.31 -17.67
N LEU A 242 -5.68 4.47 -17.27
CA LEU A 242 -5.29 4.95 -15.94
C LEU A 242 -4.27 6.08 -16.05
N SER A 243 -2.99 5.74 -16.17
CA SER A 243 -1.86 6.67 -16.24
C SER A 243 -0.73 6.09 -17.08
N ILE A 244 0.24 6.92 -17.46
CA ILE A 244 1.48 6.48 -18.08
C ILE A 244 2.43 5.86 -17.05
N SER A 245 3.38 5.04 -17.50
CA SER A 245 4.31 4.29 -16.63
C SER A 245 5.69 4.01 -17.23
N GLY A 246 6.02 4.60 -18.39
CA GLY A 246 7.29 4.37 -19.10
C GLY A 246 8.50 4.77 -18.26
N GLY A 247 8.41 5.85 -17.49
CA GLY A 247 9.45 6.24 -16.54
C GLY A 247 9.73 5.15 -15.50
N ALA A 248 8.69 4.51 -14.95
CA ALA A 248 8.86 3.44 -13.97
C ALA A 248 9.47 2.16 -14.59
N LEU A 249 9.16 1.85 -15.86
CA LEU A 249 9.78 0.74 -16.58
C LEU A 249 11.27 0.99 -16.83
N TRP A 250 11.63 2.19 -17.26
CA TRP A 250 13.02 2.58 -17.46
C TRP A 250 13.82 2.54 -16.15
N GLN A 251 13.25 3.06 -15.06
CA GLN A 251 13.87 2.97 -13.72
C GLN A 251 14.03 1.52 -13.24
N GLY A 252 13.24 0.59 -13.77
CA GLY A 252 13.38 -0.85 -13.53
C GLY A 252 14.42 -1.54 -14.41
N SER A 253 15.06 -0.85 -15.38
CA SER A 253 15.93 -1.44 -16.40
C SER A 253 17.41 -1.53 -15.99
N PRO A 254 18.24 -2.34 -16.71
CA PRO A 254 19.68 -2.42 -16.50
C PRO A 254 20.39 -1.08 -16.64
N GLU A 255 19.97 -0.24 -17.58
CA GLU A 255 20.57 1.09 -17.75
C GLU A 255 20.48 1.93 -16.48
N PHE A 256 19.30 1.97 -15.86
CA PHE A 256 19.12 2.68 -14.61
C PHE A 256 19.90 2.05 -13.45
N TYR A 257 20.03 0.71 -13.45
CA TYR A 257 20.89 0.01 -12.51
C TYR A 257 22.34 0.48 -12.62
N HIS A 258 22.91 0.57 -13.83
CA HIS A 258 24.28 1.05 -14.04
C HIS A 258 24.44 2.53 -13.70
N LEU A 259 23.44 3.36 -13.95
CA LEU A 259 23.47 4.76 -13.50
C LEU A 259 23.57 4.87 -11.98
N ARG A 260 22.83 4.04 -11.24
CA ARG A 260 22.90 3.97 -9.79
C ARG A 260 24.26 3.53 -9.25
N GLU A 261 24.86 2.51 -9.89
CA GLU A 261 26.19 2.03 -9.50
C GLU A 261 27.26 3.11 -9.71
N ARG A 262 27.12 3.94 -10.74
CA ARG A 262 28.03 5.04 -11.05
C ARG A 262 27.77 6.30 -10.24
N GLN A 263 26.52 6.68 -10.11
CA GLN A 263 26.07 7.88 -9.43
C GLN A 263 25.28 7.46 -8.18
N ARG A 264 25.90 7.54 -7.02
CA ARG A 264 25.26 7.08 -5.75
C ARG A 264 24.08 7.92 -5.29
N ASN A 265 23.92 9.15 -5.82
CA ASN A 265 22.84 10.06 -5.46
C ASN A 265 21.69 9.97 -6.47
N MET A 266 20.52 9.51 -6.02
CA MET A 266 19.31 9.39 -6.87
C MET A 266 18.77 10.75 -7.32
N GLN A 267 18.88 11.77 -6.48
CA GLN A 267 18.39 13.11 -6.86
C GLN A 267 19.18 13.65 -8.05
N ASP A 268 20.49 13.37 -8.11
CA ASP A 268 21.34 13.76 -9.24
C ASP A 268 20.96 13.00 -10.51
N ILE A 269 20.66 11.69 -10.40
CA ILE A 269 20.19 10.88 -11.53
C ILE A 269 18.87 11.46 -12.05
N TRP A 270 17.89 11.69 -11.16
CA TRP A 270 16.61 12.26 -11.55
C TRP A 270 16.74 13.67 -12.10
N ALA A 271 17.54 14.53 -11.47
CA ALA A 271 17.79 15.89 -11.96
C ALA A 271 18.50 15.94 -13.33
N HIS A 272 19.22 14.90 -13.70
CA HIS A 272 19.86 14.80 -15.01
C HIS A 272 18.98 14.08 -16.03
N GLU A 273 18.55 12.85 -15.74
CA GLU A 273 17.92 11.95 -16.71
C GLU A 273 16.43 12.26 -16.92
N LEU A 274 15.74 12.78 -15.90
CA LEU A 274 14.32 13.14 -16.02
C LEU A 274 14.10 14.62 -16.31
N ASN A 275 15.17 15.41 -16.39
CA ASN A 275 15.07 16.85 -16.73
C ASN A 275 15.04 17.01 -18.26
N PRO A 276 13.95 17.55 -18.86
CA PRO A 276 13.85 17.74 -20.30
C PRO A 276 14.96 18.58 -20.89
N GLN A 277 15.49 19.54 -20.15
CA GLN A 277 16.59 20.39 -20.61
C GLN A 277 17.94 19.65 -20.75
N ARG A 278 18.08 18.50 -20.09
CA ARG A 278 19.33 17.72 -20.05
C ARG A 278 19.25 16.39 -20.80
N ASN A 279 18.05 15.83 -20.97
CA ASN A 279 17.83 14.54 -21.62
C ASN A 279 17.37 14.63 -23.08
N GLY A 280 17.55 15.77 -23.74
CA GLY A 280 17.17 15.97 -25.15
C GLY A 280 15.71 16.38 -25.34
N GLY A 281 15.05 16.94 -24.35
CA GLY A 281 13.69 17.48 -24.44
C GLY A 281 12.58 16.50 -24.04
N HIS A 282 12.93 15.32 -23.50
CA HIS A 282 11.96 14.28 -23.13
C HIS A 282 11.44 14.49 -21.70
N ASP A 283 10.22 15.00 -21.57
CA ASP A 283 9.56 15.14 -20.26
C ASP A 283 8.84 13.83 -19.88
N PRO A 284 9.25 13.17 -18.77
CA PRO A 284 8.64 11.94 -18.32
C PRO A 284 7.16 12.09 -17.91
N HIS A 285 6.68 13.31 -17.74
CA HIS A 285 5.28 13.61 -17.39
C HIS A 285 4.38 13.82 -18.63
N THR A 286 4.90 13.61 -19.83
CA THR A 286 4.16 13.67 -21.09
C THR A 286 4.01 12.30 -21.75
N ILE A 287 3.07 12.19 -22.68
CA ILE A 287 2.85 10.94 -23.43
C ILE A 287 4.04 10.61 -24.36
N GLU A 288 4.68 11.64 -24.91
CA GLU A 288 5.86 11.52 -25.75
C GLU A 288 7.06 11.03 -24.94
N GLY A 289 7.26 11.59 -23.75
CA GLY A 289 8.30 11.16 -22.81
C GLY A 289 8.05 9.73 -22.31
N ASP A 290 6.79 9.36 -22.01
CA ASP A 290 6.44 7.97 -21.66
C ASP A 290 6.88 6.97 -22.73
N ARG A 291 6.66 7.29 -24.01
CA ARG A 291 7.12 6.44 -25.14
C ARG A 291 8.64 6.35 -25.17
N TYR A 292 9.32 7.48 -25.05
CA TYR A 292 10.78 7.53 -25.04
C TYR A 292 11.34 6.64 -23.92
N PHE A 293 10.89 6.83 -22.68
CA PHE A 293 11.37 6.03 -21.56
C PHE A 293 10.96 4.57 -21.64
N THR A 294 9.77 4.25 -22.17
CA THR A 294 9.35 2.87 -22.43
C THR A 294 10.30 2.20 -23.44
N GLN A 295 10.62 2.86 -24.56
CA GLN A 295 11.52 2.31 -25.58
C GLN A 295 12.94 2.15 -25.03
N ARG A 296 13.45 3.15 -24.32
CA ARG A 296 14.76 3.14 -23.68
C ARG A 296 14.88 1.99 -22.67
N GLY A 297 13.89 1.81 -21.83
CA GLY A 297 13.83 0.69 -20.87
C GLY A 297 13.81 -0.68 -21.55
N LEU A 298 12.95 -0.86 -22.57
CA LEU A 298 12.84 -2.12 -23.30
C LEU A 298 14.14 -2.44 -24.08
N GLN A 299 14.79 -1.45 -24.68
CA GLN A 299 16.08 -1.62 -25.38
C GLN A 299 17.16 -2.07 -24.38
N SER A 300 17.25 -1.43 -23.21
CA SER A 300 18.18 -1.79 -22.17
C SER A 300 17.94 -3.21 -21.62
N ILE A 301 16.68 -3.61 -21.42
CA ILE A 301 16.33 -4.97 -20.98
C ILE A 301 16.74 -6.02 -22.02
N ARG A 302 16.53 -5.72 -23.31
CA ARG A 302 16.92 -6.62 -24.41
C ARG A 302 18.44 -6.74 -24.55
N ALA A 303 19.16 -5.65 -24.34
CA ALA A 303 20.61 -5.63 -24.41
C ALA A 303 21.28 -6.44 -23.28
N GLU A 304 20.74 -6.35 -22.06
CA GLU A 304 21.35 -6.97 -20.87
C GLU A 304 20.32 -7.76 -20.03
N PRO A 305 19.70 -8.84 -20.56
CA PRO A 305 18.65 -9.58 -19.85
C PRO A 305 19.13 -10.22 -18.54
N GLY A 306 20.41 -10.64 -18.48
CA GLY A 306 21.01 -11.20 -17.25
C GLY A 306 21.11 -10.17 -16.13
N VAL A 307 21.54 -8.94 -16.42
CA VAL A 307 21.59 -7.83 -15.49
C VAL A 307 20.18 -7.48 -15.01
N TYR A 308 19.21 -7.49 -15.94
CA TYR A 308 17.81 -7.24 -15.59
C TYR A 308 17.27 -8.25 -14.56
N VAL A 309 17.57 -9.54 -14.71
CA VAL A 309 17.15 -10.58 -13.74
C VAL A 309 17.79 -10.32 -12.38
N ILE A 310 19.12 -10.08 -12.34
CA ILE A 310 19.82 -9.78 -11.08
C ILE A 310 19.23 -8.55 -10.40
N TYR A 311 19.04 -7.48 -11.16
CA TYR A 311 18.44 -6.25 -10.65
C TYR A 311 17.00 -6.46 -10.17
N SER A 312 16.21 -7.28 -10.86
CA SER A 312 14.84 -7.62 -10.44
C SER A 312 14.83 -8.37 -9.11
N LEU A 313 15.77 -9.28 -8.87
CA LEU A 313 15.91 -9.95 -7.56
C LEU A 313 16.31 -8.97 -6.45
N GLN A 314 17.21 -8.02 -6.75
CA GLN A 314 17.56 -6.95 -5.81
C GLN A 314 16.35 -6.04 -5.51
N LYS A 315 15.54 -5.70 -6.53
CA LYS A 315 14.28 -4.95 -6.36
C LYS A 315 13.28 -5.69 -5.46
N ALA A 316 13.17 -7.02 -5.59
CA ALA A 316 12.32 -7.82 -4.70
C ALA A 316 12.83 -7.78 -3.26
N ALA A 317 14.14 -8.00 -3.04
CA ALA A 317 14.73 -7.90 -1.71
C ALA A 317 14.53 -6.50 -1.12
N HIS A 318 14.65 -5.47 -1.94
CA HIS A 318 14.45 -4.08 -1.56
C HIS A 318 12.99 -3.79 -1.19
N LEU A 319 12.03 -4.23 -2.00
CA LEU A 319 10.59 -4.09 -1.74
C LEU A 319 10.19 -4.69 -0.38
N TRP A 320 10.74 -5.86 -0.05
CA TRP A 320 10.33 -6.61 1.13
C TRP A 320 11.17 -6.34 2.37
N LEU A 321 12.48 -6.12 2.22
CA LEU A 321 13.43 -6.03 3.33
C LEU A 321 14.04 -4.63 3.48
N GLY A 322 13.86 -3.77 2.49
CA GLY A 322 14.49 -2.45 2.45
C GLY A 322 16.01 -2.50 2.23
N TRP A 323 16.59 -3.65 1.83
CA TRP A 323 18.02 -3.77 1.60
C TRP A 323 18.46 -3.03 0.34
N GLY A 324 19.56 -2.31 0.42
CA GLY A 324 20.21 -1.62 -0.70
C GLY A 324 19.82 -0.13 -0.89
N TYR A 325 18.76 0.33 -0.22
CA TYR A 325 18.34 1.75 -0.28
C TYR A 325 18.73 2.54 0.97
N TRP A 326 19.29 1.86 1.94
CA TRP A 326 19.71 2.45 3.20
C TRP A 326 20.71 3.57 3.02
N GLU A 327 21.57 3.47 2.00
CA GLU A 327 22.55 4.49 1.67
C GLU A 327 21.93 5.74 1.05
N MET A 328 20.71 5.65 0.49
CA MET A 328 20.07 6.73 -0.24
C MET A 328 19.08 7.57 0.58
N TYR A 329 18.34 6.93 1.45
CA TYR A 329 17.44 7.62 2.40
C TYR A 329 18.13 7.90 3.74
N ASP A 330 19.32 7.40 3.94
CA ASP A 330 20.04 7.48 5.21
C ASP A 330 20.79 8.79 5.45
N TRP A 331 20.43 9.85 4.72
CA TRP A 331 20.77 11.19 5.17
C TRP A 331 20.31 11.43 6.62
N HIS A 332 19.19 10.86 7.02
CA HIS A 332 18.66 10.94 8.38
C HIS A 332 19.16 9.82 9.30
N MET A 333 19.68 8.72 8.77
CA MET A 333 20.10 7.55 9.54
C MET A 333 21.62 7.47 9.79
N ARG A 334 22.42 8.39 9.27
CA ARG A 334 23.81 8.60 9.72
C ARG A 334 23.89 9.07 11.17
N ARG A 335 22.78 9.44 11.78
CA ARG A 335 22.69 9.54 13.24
C ARG A 335 22.78 8.14 13.81
N SER A 336 23.74 7.93 14.72
CA SER A 336 23.89 6.68 15.46
C SER A 336 22.53 6.26 16.03
N TRP A 337 22.23 4.95 16.03
CA TRP A 337 21.00 4.40 16.63
C TRP A 337 20.76 4.94 18.05
N PHE A 338 21.83 5.24 18.78
CA PHE A 338 21.81 5.84 20.11
C PHE A 338 21.28 7.28 20.16
N SER A 339 21.16 7.96 19.03
CA SER A 339 20.60 9.33 18.99
C SER A 339 19.09 9.35 18.81
N TYR A 340 18.44 8.20 18.59
CA TYR A 340 16.98 8.10 18.53
C TYR A 340 16.40 7.73 19.91
N PRO A 341 15.21 8.26 20.27
CA PRO A 341 14.49 7.79 21.43
C PRO A 341 14.25 6.27 21.36
N PRO A 342 14.38 5.53 22.48
CA PRO A 342 14.24 4.06 22.47
C PRO A 342 12.93 3.57 21.84
N LEU A 343 11.83 4.29 22.03
CA LEU A 343 10.54 3.98 21.43
C LEU A 343 10.58 4.06 19.89
N LYS A 344 11.30 5.03 19.33
CA LYS A 344 11.47 5.14 17.87
C LYS A 344 12.30 3.99 17.32
N VAL A 345 13.38 3.61 18.01
CA VAL A 345 14.19 2.45 17.64
C VAL A 345 13.35 1.18 17.64
N LEU A 346 12.53 0.96 18.69
CA LEU A 346 11.64 -0.19 18.77
C LEU A 346 10.64 -0.21 17.59
N ARG A 347 10.03 0.92 17.25
CA ARG A 347 9.07 1.04 16.13
C ARG A 347 9.72 0.69 14.80
N ILE A 348 10.93 1.22 14.54
CA ILE A 348 11.70 0.90 13.34
C ILE A 348 12.01 -0.60 13.28
N LEU A 349 12.44 -1.21 14.39
CA LEU A 349 12.72 -2.65 14.45
C LEU A 349 11.46 -3.47 14.16
N VAL A 350 10.32 -3.12 14.74
CA VAL A 350 9.03 -3.81 14.48
C VAL A 350 8.68 -3.75 12.98
N ALA A 351 8.71 -2.57 12.37
CA ALA A 351 8.38 -2.41 10.96
C ALA A 351 9.32 -3.20 10.03
N ARG A 352 10.61 -3.22 10.34
CA ARG A 352 11.65 -3.87 9.52
C ARG A 352 11.70 -5.37 9.66
N GLN A 353 11.44 -5.91 10.86
CA GLN A 353 11.44 -7.35 11.08
C GLN A 353 10.14 -8.01 10.65
N LEU A 354 9.06 -7.24 10.50
CA LEU A 354 7.75 -7.75 10.14
C LEU A 354 7.75 -8.62 8.86
N PRO A 355 8.45 -8.29 7.77
CA PRO A 355 8.52 -9.15 6.59
C PRO A 355 9.19 -10.50 6.86
N ILE A 356 10.29 -10.51 7.64
CA ILE A 356 11.03 -11.72 7.97
C ILE A 356 10.19 -12.62 8.87
N VAL A 357 9.55 -12.04 9.89
CA VAL A 357 8.67 -12.77 10.81
C VAL A 357 7.44 -13.31 10.06
N ALA A 358 6.88 -12.53 9.12
CA ALA A 358 5.76 -12.97 8.29
C ALA A 358 6.16 -14.14 7.37
N LEU A 359 7.37 -14.13 6.80
CA LEU A 359 7.89 -15.25 6.01
C LEU A 359 8.04 -16.51 6.86
N ALA A 360 8.62 -16.40 8.05
CA ALA A 360 8.73 -17.53 8.99
C ALA A 360 7.35 -18.06 9.40
N ALA A 361 6.39 -17.16 9.64
CA ALA A 361 5.00 -17.50 9.93
C ALA A 361 4.33 -18.25 8.76
N LEU A 362 4.58 -17.82 7.52
CA LEU A 362 4.08 -18.52 6.32
C LEU A 362 4.66 -19.93 6.20
N VAL A 363 5.98 -20.10 6.41
CA VAL A 363 6.61 -21.44 6.42
C VAL A 363 5.98 -22.33 7.48
N PHE A 364 5.80 -21.83 8.71
CA PHE A 364 5.13 -22.55 9.78
C PHE A 364 3.70 -22.97 9.39
N LEU A 365 2.90 -22.07 8.87
CA LEU A 365 1.52 -22.34 8.44
C LEU A 365 1.48 -23.30 7.24
N ALA A 366 2.47 -23.25 6.34
CA ALA A 366 2.61 -24.20 5.23
C ALA A 366 2.82 -25.64 5.74
N VAL A 367 3.78 -25.82 6.64
CA VAL A 367 4.07 -27.12 7.29
C VAL A 367 2.84 -27.64 8.03
N ARG A 368 2.00 -26.73 8.58
CA ARG A 368 0.75 -27.08 9.26
C ARG A 368 -0.44 -27.31 8.31
N GLY A 369 -0.29 -27.10 7.00
CA GLY A 369 -1.40 -27.19 6.04
C GLY A 369 -2.46 -26.09 6.19
N ARG A 370 -2.10 -24.93 6.79
CA ARG A 370 -3.00 -23.84 7.15
C ARG A 370 -2.92 -22.62 6.22
N LEU A 371 -2.31 -22.73 5.04
CA LEU A 371 -2.18 -21.61 4.11
C LEU A 371 -3.46 -21.27 3.35
N ARG A 372 -4.35 -22.22 3.13
CA ARG A 372 -5.53 -22.04 2.27
C ARG A 372 -6.38 -20.80 2.60
N PRO A 373 -6.70 -20.48 3.87
CA PRO A 373 -7.46 -19.27 4.19
C PRO A 373 -6.73 -17.97 3.84
N LEU A 374 -5.39 -18.00 3.78
CA LEU A 374 -4.52 -16.86 3.52
C LEU A 374 -4.19 -16.69 2.02
N LEU A 375 -4.70 -17.54 1.13
CA LEU A 375 -4.46 -17.44 -0.31
C LEU A 375 -4.71 -16.04 -0.87
N PRO A 376 -5.76 -15.27 -0.49
CA PRO A 376 -5.92 -13.90 -0.95
C PRO A 376 -4.73 -12.99 -0.61
N PHE A 377 -4.16 -13.13 0.60
CA PHE A 377 -3.00 -12.33 1.03
C PHE A 377 -1.74 -12.71 0.26
N LEU A 378 -1.53 -14.02 0.07
CA LEU A 378 -0.40 -14.54 -0.71
C LEU A 378 -0.46 -14.08 -2.16
N ALA A 379 -1.65 -14.13 -2.76
CA ALA A 379 -1.88 -13.71 -4.12
C ALA A 379 -1.65 -12.20 -4.31
N ILE A 380 -2.12 -11.37 -3.36
CA ILE A 380 -1.85 -9.93 -3.36
C ILE A 380 -0.34 -9.68 -3.19
N GLY A 381 0.32 -10.33 -2.24
CA GLY A 381 1.76 -10.20 -2.02
C GLY A 381 2.59 -10.61 -3.25
N ALA A 382 2.26 -11.75 -3.89
CA ALA A 382 2.89 -12.21 -5.12
C ALA A 382 2.68 -11.20 -6.27
N TYR A 383 1.46 -10.71 -6.43
CA TYR A 383 1.14 -9.68 -7.42
C TYR A 383 1.99 -8.42 -7.24
N PHE A 384 2.05 -7.86 -6.03
CA PHE A 384 2.88 -6.67 -5.75
C PHE A 384 4.36 -6.95 -6.04
N THR A 385 4.84 -8.12 -5.69
CA THR A 385 6.21 -8.52 -6.02
C THR A 385 6.43 -8.52 -7.53
N LEU A 386 5.57 -9.19 -8.30
CA LEU A 386 5.70 -9.31 -9.75
C LEU A 386 5.68 -7.95 -10.45
N VAL A 387 4.78 -7.04 -10.08
CA VAL A 387 4.71 -5.69 -10.67
C VAL A 387 6.02 -4.93 -10.43
N HIS A 388 6.56 -4.99 -9.22
CA HIS A 388 7.77 -4.25 -8.87
C HIS A 388 9.07 -4.96 -9.30
N LEU A 389 9.02 -6.25 -9.64
CA LEU A 389 10.11 -6.91 -10.37
C LEU A 389 10.29 -6.33 -11.77
N ILE A 390 9.20 -5.94 -12.43
CA ILE A 390 9.21 -5.40 -13.79
C ILE A 390 9.57 -3.92 -13.78
N THR A 391 9.00 -3.16 -12.86
CA THR A 391 9.12 -1.71 -12.78
C THR A 391 10.10 -1.30 -11.66
N TRP A 392 10.00 -0.06 -11.24
CA TRP A 392 10.72 0.46 -10.09
C TRP A 392 10.16 -0.08 -8.76
N ALA A 393 11.03 -0.30 -7.77
CA ALA A 393 10.64 -0.74 -6.45
C ALA A 393 11.21 0.18 -5.37
N GLU A 394 10.35 0.63 -4.47
CA GLU A 394 10.68 1.30 -3.21
C GLU A 394 10.04 0.55 -2.05
N MET A 395 10.65 0.64 -0.87
CA MET A 395 10.12 0.00 0.34
C MET A 395 8.70 0.48 0.66
N ARG A 396 8.41 1.77 0.45
CA ARG A 396 7.07 2.35 0.65
C ARG A 396 5.97 1.65 -0.17
N TYR A 397 6.30 1.05 -1.31
CA TYR A 397 5.32 0.34 -2.13
C TYR A 397 4.84 -0.98 -1.51
N SER A 398 5.56 -1.52 -0.54
CA SER A 398 5.15 -2.69 0.21
C SER A 398 4.37 -2.38 1.50
N GLU A 399 4.30 -1.14 1.92
CA GLU A 399 3.62 -0.72 3.15
C GLU A 399 2.12 -1.02 3.20
N PRO A 400 1.36 -0.90 2.09
CA PRO A 400 -0.04 -1.31 2.09
C PRO A 400 -0.25 -2.79 2.44
N LEU A 401 0.83 -3.60 2.38
CA LEU A 401 0.82 -5.01 2.75
C LEU A 401 1.19 -5.26 4.22
N HIS A 402 1.63 -4.25 4.98
CA HIS A 402 1.98 -4.40 6.40
C HIS A 402 0.82 -4.96 7.24
N PRO A 403 -0.45 -4.48 7.08
CA PRO A 403 -1.59 -5.08 7.75
C PRO A 403 -1.76 -6.57 7.46
N LEU A 404 -1.55 -7.00 6.20
CA LEU A 404 -1.67 -8.41 5.81
C LEU A 404 -0.54 -9.25 6.44
N ARG A 405 0.68 -8.72 6.51
CA ARG A 405 1.82 -9.36 7.18
C ARG A 405 1.55 -9.53 8.67
N ALA A 406 1.07 -8.49 9.35
CA ALA A 406 0.71 -8.56 10.77
C ALA A 406 -0.35 -9.63 11.03
N ILE A 407 -1.36 -9.75 10.16
CA ILE A 407 -2.40 -10.79 10.27
C ILE A 407 -1.81 -12.19 10.08
N ILE A 408 -0.91 -12.38 9.12
CA ILE A 408 -0.22 -13.67 8.92
C ILE A 408 0.54 -14.07 10.18
N VAL A 409 1.29 -13.14 10.78
CA VAL A 409 2.08 -13.38 12.00
C VAL A 409 1.20 -13.80 13.17
N VAL A 410 0.11 -13.06 13.44
CA VAL A 410 -0.76 -13.39 14.57
C VAL A 410 -1.58 -14.65 14.33
N THR A 411 -1.88 -14.99 13.07
CA THR A 411 -2.54 -16.26 12.70
C THR A 411 -1.62 -17.43 13.01
N ALA A 412 -0.34 -17.34 12.65
CA ALA A 412 0.65 -18.35 12.97
C ALA A 412 0.87 -18.50 14.49
N ALA A 413 0.97 -17.40 15.21
CA ALA A 413 1.11 -17.40 16.65
C ALA A 413 -0.11 -18.06 17.34
N SER A 414 -1.32 -17.79 16.86
CA SER A 414 -2.56 -18.40 17.36
C SER A 414 -2.57 -19.91 17.13
N GLU A 415 -2.20 -20.38 15.94
CA GLU A 415 -2.10 -21.81 15.62
C GLU A 415 -1.03 -22.49 16.49
N GLY A 416 0.12 -21.84 16.68
CA GLY A 416 1.19 -22.34 17.56
C GLY A 416 0.74 -22.51 19.01
N PHE A 417 -0.01 -21.52 19.52
CA PHE A 417 -0.55 -21.59 20.88
C PHE A 417 -1.58 -22.70 21.07
N GLU A 418 -2.46 -22.92 20.10
CA GLU A 418 -3.41 -24.03 20.13
C GLU A 418 -2.70 -25.41 20.11
N VAL A 419 -1.63 -25.54 19.32
CA VAL A 419 -0.80 -26.78 19.31
C VAL A 419 -0.15 -27.01 20.67
N PHE A 420 0.38 -25.95 21.29
CA PHE A 420 0.99 -26.03 22.61
C PHE A 420 0.00 -26.49 23.70
N LYS A 421 -1.21 -25.91 23.73
CA LYS A 421 -2.29 -26.31 24.64
C LYS A 421 -2.67 -27.78 24.48
N ARG A 422 -2.84 -28.23 23.23
CA ARG A 422 -3.15 -29.65 22.93
C ARG A 422 -2.08 -30.61 23.46
N ARG A 423 -0.80 -30.23 23.32
CA ARG A 423 0.31 -31.05 23.85
C ARG A 423 0.31 -31.15 25.37
N LYS A 424 -0.18 -30.13 26.06
CA LYS A 424 -0.31 -30.12 27.54
C LYS A 424 -1.58 -30.74 28.06
N GLY A 425 -2.47 -31.24 27.19
CA GLY A 425 -3.76 -31.80 27.60
C GLY A 425 -4.77 -30.79 28.12
N GLU A 426 -4.54 -29.47 27.87
CA GLU A 426 -5.36 -28.38 28.38
C GLU A 426 -6.59 -28.06 27.51
N VAL A 427 -6.78 -28.78 26.41
CA VAL A 427 -7.93 -28.60 25.49
C VAL A 427 -8.90 -29.75 25.67
N CYS A 428 -10.06 -29.49 26.25
CA CYS A 428 -11.23 -30.36 26.10
C CYS A 428 -11.62 -30.40 24.61
N ILE A 429 -11.63 -31.58 24.02
CA ILE A 429 -12.16 -31.79 22.67
C ILE A 429 -13.66 -31.47 22.75
N PRO A 430 -14.17 -30.49 21.97
CA PRO A 430 -15.62 -30.39 21.84
C PRO A 430 -16.10 -31.65 21.14
N SER A 431 -16.94 -32.41 21.81
CA SER A 431 -17.68 -33.54 21.27
C SER A 431 -18.63 -33.07 20.16
#